data_17e9dda5d75bffd649bd37c1b3b4bd64
#
_entry.id   17e9dda5d75bffd649bd37c1b3b4bd64
#
_cell.length_a   1.000
_cell.length_b   1.000
_cell.length_c   1.000
_cell.angle_alpha   90.00
_cell.angle_beta   90.00
_cell.angle_gamma   90.00
#
_symmetry.space_group_name_H-M   'P 1'
#
loop_
_entity.id
_entity.type
_entity.pdbx_description
1 polymer ?
#
loop_
_entity_poly.entity_id
_entity_poly.type
_entity_poly.pdbx_seq_one_letter_code
_entity_poly.pdbx_strand_id
1 'polypeptide(L)'
;MELTRKEFILSAAAVAIAGCGSLEVASSERKEGCGMLKGISPVVSPDLLKVLAEMGHGDEIVFSDAHFPAHSFGCDGAIVLRADGLGCDKLLAGVIPLFELDSYATPVVMMEAVKGDTLDPAVEKAYRAALKYDGKIELMERYAFYERAKKAYAIVLTGE
;
A
#
# COMPACT_ATOMS: atom_id res chain seq x y z
N MET A 1 -14.02 22.50 -11.85
CA MET A 1 -12.62 22.04 -11.74
C MET A 1 -12.72 20.67 -11.08
N GLU A 2 -12.76 19.61 -11.92
CA GLU A 2 -12.89 18.24 -11.43
C GLU A 2 -11.58 17.82 -10.76
N LEU A 3 -11.68 17.44 -9.48
CA LEU A 3 -10.58 16.91 -8.70
C LEU A 3 -10.24 15.50 -9.21
N THR A 4 -9.01 15.30 -9.57
CA THR A 4 -8.44 14.03 -10.03
C THR A 4 -8.47 13.00 -8.90
N ARG A 5 -9.12 11.87 -9.12
CA ARG A 5 -9.30 10.78 -8.14
C ARG A 5 -8.46 9.58 -8.54
N LYS A 6 -7.85 8.93 -7.57
CA LYS A 6 -6.86 7.85 -7.74
C LYS A 6 -7.37 6.56 -7.11
N GLU A 7 -7.03 5.43 -7.70
CA GLU A 7 -7.43 4.10 -7.22
C GLU A 7 -6.31 3.43 -6.41
N PHE A 8 -6.68 2.62 -5.41
CA PHE A 8 -5.77 1.85 -4.58
C PHE A 8 -5.95 0.36 -4.77
N ILE A 9 -4.84 -0.35 -4.86
CA ILE A 9 -4.82 -1.81 -4.86
C ILE A 9 -3.99 -2.29 -3.68
N LEU A 10 -4.57 -3.14 -2.85
CA LEU A 10 -3.95 -3.72 -1.67
C LEU A 10 -3.69 -5.20 -1.86
N SER A 11 -2.47 -5.63 -1.58
CA SER A 11 -2.12 -7.05 -1.50
C SER A 11 -1.96 -7.47 -0.04
N ALA A 12 -2.68 -8.47 0.40
CA ALA A 12 -2.50 -9.08 1.70
C ALA A 12 -2.11 -10.54 1.51
N ALA A 13 -0.85 -10.86 1.73
CA ALA A 13 -0.38 -12.22 1.94
C ALA A 13 0.19 -12.30 3.35
N ALA A 14 -0.64 -12.66 4.33
CA ALA A 14 -0.19 -12.96 5.67
C ALA A 14 0.18 -14.44 5.75
N VAL A 15 1.47 -14.74 5.81
CA VAL A 15 1.96 -16.01 6.34
C VAL A 15 2.52 -15.72 7.73
N ALA A 16 1.81 -16.11 8.78
CA ALA A 16 2.29 -16.06 10.13
C ALA A 16 3.31 -17.19 10.33
N ILE A 17 4.59 -16.85 10.48
CA ILE A 17 5.60 -17.75 11.05
C ILE A 17 5.96 -17.22 12.42
N ALA A 18 5.54 -17.95 13.48
CA ALA A 18 5.96 -17.69 14.84
C ALA A 18 7.43 -18.10 15.01
N GLY A 19 8.29 -17.12 15.26
CA GLY A 19 9.69 -17.33 15.65
C GLY A 19 10.02 -16.44 16.83
N CYS A 20 10.19 -17.06 18.00
CA CYS A 20 10.61 -16.46 19.26
C CYS A 20 12.03 -15.87 19.16
N GLY A 21 12.19 -14.62 19.62
CA GLY A 21 13.51 -14.05 19.80
C GLY A 21 13.47 -12.53 19.97
N SER A 22 13.38 -12.08 21.22
CA SER A 22 13.51 -10.67 21.57
C SER A 22 14.96 -10.22 21.34
N LEU A 23 15.16 -9.36 20.35
CA LEU A 23 16.34 -8.51 20.26
C LEU A 23 15.84 -7.06 20.37
N GLU A 24 16.10 -6.47 21.55
CA GLU A 24 15.98 -5.02 21.72
C GLU A 24 17.04 -4.34 20.85
N VAL A 25 16.61 -3.86 19.70
CA VAL A 25 17.41 -2.89 18.95
C VAL A 25 17.07 -1.52 19.53
N ALA A 26 18.08 -0.90 20.14
CA ALA A 26 17.99 0.47 20.63
C ALA A 26 17.41 1.38 19.54
N SER A 27 16.21 1.87 19.78
CA SER A 27 15.56 2.85 18.94
C SER A 27 16.38 4.15 19.00
N SER A 28 17.13 4.44 17.96
CA SER A 28 17.63 5.77 17.73
C SER A 28 16.40 6.66 17.53
N GLU A 29 16.07 7.45 18.56
CA GLU A 29 15.06 8.49 18.49
C GLU A 29 15.41 9.41 17.32
N ARG A 30 14.78 9.20 16.17
CA ARG A 30 14.77 10.22 15.13
C ARG A 30 14.00 11.40 15.69
N LYS A 31 14.68 12.53 15.81
CA LYS A 31 14.07 13.80 16.20
C LYS A 31 12.82 14.02 15.33
N GLU A 32 11.66 14.00 15.96
CA GLU A 32 10.42 14.45 15.33
C GLU A 32 10.68 15.88 14.82
N GLY A 33 10.50 16.09 13.51
CA GLY A 33 10.45 17.45 12.95
C GLY A 33 11.55 17.87 12.00
N CYS A 34 12.31 16.97 11.36
CA CYS A 34 13.30 17.36 10.34
C CYS A 34 12.74 17.46 8.91
N GLY A 35 11.43 17.41 8.72
CA GLY A 35 10.81 17.64 7.42
C GLY A 35 10.44 19.10 7.21
N MET A 36 10.94 19.74 6.13
CA MET A 36 10.55 21.12 5.78
C MET A 36 9.09 21.23 5.31
N LEU A 37 8.45 20.11 4.96
CA LEU A 37 7.07 20.05 4.49
C LEU A 37 6.13 19.79 5.66
N LYS A 38 5.16 20.68 5.85
CA LYS A 38 4.09 20.49 6.85
C LYS A 38 2.97 19.61 6.25
N GLY A 39 2.41 18.74 7.08
CA GLY A 39 1.27 17.90 6.70
C GLY A 39 1.64 16.63 5.94
N ILE A 40 2.91 16.39 5.66
CA ILE A 40 3.39 15.12 5.08
C ILE A 40 3.82 14.19 6.20
N SER A 41 3.26 12.98 6.21
CA SER A 41 3.65 11.95 7.17
C SER A 41 5.11 11.52 6.96
N PRO A 42 5.91 11.31 8.01
CA PRO A 42 7.30 10.86 7.89
C PRO A 42 7.45 9.45 7.30
N VAL A 43 6.36 8.68 7.20
CA VAL A 43 6.38 7.36 6.53
C VAL A 43 6.33 7.48 5.00
N VAL A 44 5.95 8.65 4.47
CA VAL A 44 5.94 8.91 3.04
C VAL A 44 7.34 9.36 2.61
N SER A 45 8.04 8.50 1.88
CA SER A 45 9.36 8.85 1.34
C SER A 45 9.26 9.93 0.26
N PRO A 46 10.34 10.68 -0.01
CA PRO A 46 10.36 11.67 -1.11
C PRO A 46 10.01 11.06 -2.45
N ASP A 47 10.47 9.83 -2.74
CA ASP A 47 10.16 9.13 -3.99
C ASP A 47 8.69 8.74 -4.08
N LEU A 48 8.10 8.26 -2.97
CA LEU A 48 6.66 7.97 -2.92
C LEU A 48 5.84 9.26 -3.09
N LEU A 49 6.24 10.35 -2.45
CA LEU A 49 5.57 11.64 -2.60
C LEU A 49 5.61 12.14 -4.06
N LYS A 50 6.75 11.97 -4.73
CA LYS A 50 6.91 12.27 -6.17
C LYS A 50 5.93 11.45 -7.00
N VAL A 51 5.91 10.12 -6.80
CA VAL A 51 4.99 9.22 -7.52
C VAL A 51 3.54 9.64 -7.32
N LEU A 52 3.11 9.88 -6.07
CA LEU A 52 1.76 10.33 -5.77
C LEU A 52 1.40 11.66 -6.43
N ALA A 53 2.37 12.56 -6.58
CA ALA A 53 2.18 13.85 -7.25
C ALA A 53 2.08 13.72 -8.78
N GLU A 54 2.78 12.76 -9.36
CA GLU A 54 2.81 12.51 -10.82
C GLU A 54 1.63 11.66 -11.30
N MET A 55 0.99 10.86 -10.43
CA MET A 55 -0.16 10.05 -10.79
C MET A 55 -1.33 10.92 -11.26
N GLY A 56 -1.96 10.48 -12.33
CA GLY A 56 -3.13 11.11 -12.93
C GLY A 56 -4.44 10.39 -12.62
N HIS A 57 -5.48 10.78 -13.33
CA HIS A 57 -6.81 10.18 -13.24
C HIS A 57 -6.80 8.78 -13.86
N GLY A 58 -7.27 7.78 -13.10
CA GLY A 58 -7.27 6.38 -13.53
C GLY A 58 -5.96 5.63 -13.27
N ASP A 59 -4.93 6.30 -12.74
CA ASP A 59 -3.71 5.61 -12.32
C ASP A 59 -3.93 4.86 -11.00
N GLU A 60 -3.32 3.70 -10.91
CA GLU A 60 -3.40 2.81 -9.74
C GLU A 60 -2.05 2.71 -9.04
N ILE A 61 -2.07 2.60 -7.71
CA ILE A 61 -0.90 2.31 -6.90
C ILE A 61 -1.13 1.04 -6.07
N VAL A 62 -0.16 0.14 -6.09
CA VAL A 62 -0.20 -1.13 -5.34
C VAL A 62 0.64 -1.01 -4.09
N PHE A 63 0.09 -1.38 -2.94
CA PHE A 63 0.83 -1.60 -1.71
C PHE A 63 0.86 -3.10 -1.44
N SER A 64 2.03 -3.67 -1.29
CA SER A 64 2.21 -5.11 -1.22
C SER A 64 3.12 -5.53 -0.07
N ASP A 65 2.99 -6.79 0.33
CA ASP A 65 3.92 -7.44 1.26
C ASP A 65 5.33 -7.58 0.68
N ALA A 66 6.29 -7.96 1.52
CA ALA A 66 7.70 -8.09 1.17
C ALA A 66 7.99 -9.21 0.14
N HIS A 67 7.09 -10.16 -0.03
CA HIS A 67 7.24 -11.31 -0.95
C HIS A 67 6.58 -11.09 -2.32
N PHE A 68 5.88 -10.00 -2.49
CA PHE A 68 5.22 -9.68 -3.76
C PHE A 68 6.25 -9.51 -4.89
N PRO A 69 6.01 -10.05 -6.09
CA PRO A 69 6.98 -10.05 -7.19
C PRO A 69 7.07 -8.67 -7.90
N ALA A 70 7.16 -7.57 -7.15
CA ALA A 70 7.12 -6.21 -7.67
C ALA A 70 8.22 -5.92 -8.69
N HIS A 71 9.45 -6.38 -8.45
CA HIS A 71 10.55 -6.15 -9.39
C HIS A 71 10.36 -6.86 -10.72
N SER A 72 9.75 -8.06 -10.71
CA SER A 72 9.40 -8.76 -11.96
C SER A 72 8.33 -8.00 -12.74
N PHE A 73 7.37 -7.40 -12.05
CA PHE A 73 6.30 -6.61 -12.66
C PHE A 73 6.76 -5.21 -13.07
N GLY A 74 7.76 -4.64 -12.38
CA GLY A 74 8.39 -3.38 -12.78
C GLY A 74 9.06 -3.42 -14.14
N CYS A 75 9.43 -4.61 -14.63
CA CYS A 75 9.92 -4.78 -16.02
C CYS A 75 8.85 -4.43 -17.07
N ASP A 76 7.55 -4.46 -16.69
CA ASP A 76 6.43 -4.11 -17.55
C ASP A 76 6.07 -2.60 -17.48
N GLY A 77 6.84 -1.81 -16.71
CA GLY A 77 6.76 -0.34 -16.68
C GLY A 77 6.32 0.27 -15.34
N ALA A 78 5.83 -0.52 -14.38
CA ALA A 78 5.47 0.01 -13.07
C ALA A 78 6.69 0.52 -12.29
N ILE A 79 6.56 1.67 -11.63
CA ILE A 79 7.61 2.20 -10.75
C ILE A 79 7.62 1.38 -9.46
N VAL A 80 8.76 0.77 -9.12
CA VAL A 80 8.89 -0.02 -7.89
C VAL A 80 9.55 0.80 -6.80
N LEU A 81 8.84 0.97 -5.67
CA LEU A 81 9.33 1.63 -4.48
C LEU A 81 9.45 0.65 -3.32
N ARG A 82 10.31 0.94 -2.35
CA ARG A 82 10.46 0.15 -1.13
C ARG A 82 10.14 0.98 0.10
N ALA A 83 9.39 0.37 1.01
CA ALA A 83 9.03 0.91 2.32
C ALA A 83 9.35 -0.13 3.41
N ASP A 84 10.59 -0.63 3.40
CA ASP A 84 11.06 -1.68 4.29
C ASP A 84 10.86 -1.29 5.77
N GLY A 85 10.38 -2.23 6.57
CA GLY A 85 10.11 -2.02 7.98
C GLY A 85 8.82 -1.27 8.31
N LEU A 86 8.01 -0.91 7.31
CA LEU A 86 6.68 -0.34 7.49
C LEU A 86 5.62 -1.38 7.10
N GLY A 87 4.58 -1.54 7.92
CA GLY A 87 3.39 -2.27 7.53
C GLY A 87 2.54 -1.45 6.54
N CYS A 88 1.74 -2.15 5.72
CA CYS A 88 0.83 -1.51 4.76
C CYS A 88 -0.11 -0.53 5.44
N ASP A 89 -0.66 -0.89 6.59
CA ASP A 89 -1.59 -0.07 7.36
C ASP A 89 -1.01 1.30 7.72
N LYS A 90 0.24 1.32 8.21
CA LYS A 90 0.94 2.56 8.58
C LYS A 90 1.24 3.43 7.36
N LEU A 91 1.64 2.80 6.27
CA LEU A 91 1.95 3.50 5.03
C LEU A 91 0.67 4.11 4.43
N LEU A 92 -0.42 3.35 4.38
CA LEU A 92 -1.72 3.81 3.93
C LEU A 92 -2.23 5.00 4.76
N ALA A 93 -2.12 4.93 6.10
CA ALA A 93 -2.50 6.02 6.97
C ALA A 93 -1.71 7.32 6.71
N GLY A 94 -0.47 7.19 6.24
CA GLY A 94 0.36 8.34 5.83
C GLY A 94 0.03 8.89 4.45
N VAL A 95 -0.43 8.03 3.55
CA VAL A 95 -0.71 8.37 2.14
C VAL A 95 -2.11 8.94 1.94
N ILE A 96 -3.13 8.36 2.60
CA ILE A 96 -4.54 8.72 2.38
C ILE A 96 -4.86 10.21 2.62
N PRO A 97 -4.21 10.94 3.55
CA PRO A 97 -4.46 12.37 3.71
C PRO A 97 -4.04 13.24 2.52
N LEU A 98 -3.27 12.67 1.58
CA LEU A 98 -2.68 13.41 0.47
C LEU A 98 -3.59 13.46 -0.76
N PHE A 99 -4.60 12.60 -0.86
CA PHE A 99 -5.56 12.59 -1.96
C PHE A 99 -6.88 11.89 -1.61
N GLU A 100 -7.90 12.09 -2.44
CA GLU A 100 -9.21 11.46 -2.29
C GLU A 100 -9.29 10.18 -3.12
N LEU A 101 -10.00 9.19 -2.58
CA LEU A 101 -10.33 7.95 -3.29
C LEU A 101 -11.33 8.22 -4.42
N ASP A 102 -11.27 7.43 -5.49
CA ASP A 102 -12.25 7.52 -6.58
C ASP A 102 -13.67 7.24 -6.09
N SER A 103 -14.63 7.98 -6.61
CA SER A 103 -16.04 7.79 -6.32
C SER A 103 -16.83 7.25 -7.51
N TYR A 104 -16.23 7.12 -8.68
CA TYR A 104 -16.88 6.60 -9.88
C TYR A 104 -16.74 5.08 -10.00
N ALA A 105 -15.67 4.51 -9.46
CA ALA A 105 -15.42 3.08 -9.41
C ALA A 105 -15.18 2.61 -7.97
N THR A 106 -15.02 1.31 -7.76
CA THR A 106 -14.57 0.78 -6.46
C THR A 106 -13.09 1.10 -6.28
N PRO A 107 -12.74 2.05 -5.39
CA PRO A 107 -11.38 2.59 -5.35
C PRO A 107 -10.39 1.66 -4.64
N VAL A 108 -10.87 0.65 -3.92
CA VAL A 108 -10.04 -0.26 -3.13
C VAL A 108 -10.24 -1.69 -3.58
N VAL A 109 -9.16 -2.32 -4.00
CA VAL A 109 -9.12 -3.72 -4.41
C VAL A 109 -8.12 -4.46 -3.55
N MET A 110 -8.48 -5.62 -3.04
CA MET A 110 -7.60 -6.52 -2.29
C MET A 110 -7.47 -7.86 -2.99
N MET A 111 -6.32 -8.49 -2.85
CA MET A 111 -6.13 -9.85 -3.30
C MET A 111 -6.92 -10.81 -2.41
N GLU A 112 -7.67 -11.72 -3.04
CA GLU A 112 -8.42 -12.77 -2.36
C GLU A 112 -7.46 -13.82 -1.75
N ALA A 113 -7.84 -14.37 -0.60
CA ALA A 113 -7.12 -15.50 -0.03
C ALA A 113 -7.13 -16.71 -0.98
N VAL A 114 -6.02 -17.43 -1.04
CA VAL A 114 -5.91 -18.64 -1.86
C VAL A 114 -6.86 -19.71 -1.34
N LYS A 115 -7.43 -20.49 -2.24
CA LYS A 115 -8.35 -21.59 -1.88
C LYS A 115 -7.73 -22.51 -0.82
N GLY A 116 -8.38 -22.60 0.33
CA GLY A 116 -7.92 -23.38 1.48
C GLY A 116 -7.21 -22.56 2.55
N ASP A 117 -6.98 -21.28 2.29
CA ASP A 117 -6.48 -20.30 3.23
C ASP A 117 -7.58 -19.32 3.64
N THR A 118 -7.40 -18.62 4.74
CA THR A 118 -8.35 -17.62 5.24
C THR A 118 -7.63 -16.31 5.45
N LEU A 119 -8.19 -15.24 4.88
CA LEU A 119 -7.72 -13.90 5.19
C LEU A 119 -7.98 -13.59 6.66
N ASP A 120 -6.97 -13.10 7.38
CA ASP A 120 -7.18 -12.61 8.75
C ASP A 120 -8.08 -11.36 8.72
N PRO A 121 -9.25 -11.40 9.36
CA PRO A 121 -10.16 -10.24 9.41
C PRO A 121 -9.51 -8.99 10.03
N ALA A 122 -8.47 -9.16 10.84
CA ALA A 122 -7.74 -8.06 11.44
C ALA A 122 -7.00 -7.22 10.40
N VAL A 123 -6.50 -7.85 9.33
CA VAL A 123 -5.81 -7.16 8.23
C VAL A 123 -6.77 -6.23 7.48
N GLU A 124 -7.89 -6.75 7.03
CA GLU A 124 -8.90 -5.92 6.34
C GLU A 124 -9.39 -4.77 7.23
N LYS A 125 -9.63 -5.05 8.53
CA LYS A 125 -10.02 -4.03 9.49
C LYS A 125 -8.97 -2.94 9.65
N ALA A 126 -7.68 -3.31 9.72
CA ALA A 126 -6.57 -2.36 9.81
C ALA A 126 -6.49 -1.47 8.56
N TYR A 127 -6.64 -2.05 7.37
CA TYR A 127 -6.62 -1.30 6.12
C TYR A 127 -7.82 -0.35 6.00
N ARG A 128 -9.03 -0.78 6.35
CA ARG A 128 -10.21 0.09 6.37
C ARG A 128 -10.02 1.28 7.31
N ALA A 129 -9.45 1.04 8.49
CA ALA A 129 -9.17 2.10 9.45
C ALA A 129 -8.11 3.09 8.91
N ALA A 130 -7.05 2.58 8.30
CA ALA A 130 -5.98 3.39 7.70
C ALA A 130 -6.50 4.25 6.52
N LEU A 131 -7.31 3.65 5.65
CA LEU A 131 -7.93 4.32 4.50
C LEU A 131 -9.08 5.24 4.87
N LYS A 132 -9.61 5.14 6.10
CA LYS A 132 -10.87 5.81 6.52
C LYS A 132 -12.00 5.52 5.53
N TYR A 133 -12.06 4.27 5.08
CA TYR A 133 -12.95 3.81 4.03
C TYR A 133 -13.88 2.71 4.55
N ASP A 134 -15.17 2.95 4.47
CA ASP A 134 -16.24 2.03 4.89
C ASP A 134 -17.02 1.44 3.70
N GLY A 135 -16.65 1.82 2.48
CA GLY A 135 -17.26 1.32 1.26
C GLY A 135 -16.87 -0.13 0.94
N LYS A 136 -17.30 -0.59 -0.22
CA LYS A 136 -17.02 -1.94 -0.70
C LYS A 136 -15.53 -2.05 -1.08
N ILE A 137 -14.84 -3.07 -0.53
CA ILE A 137 -13.56 -3.54 -1.05
C ILE A 137 -13.85 -4.65 -2.06
N GLU A 138 -13.30 -4.52 -3.25
CA GLU A 138 -13.36 -5.57 -4.27
C GLU A 138 -12.29 -6.62 -3.96
N LEU A 139 -12.70 -7.89 -3.85
CA LEU A 139 -11.76 -9.00 -3.73
C LEU A 139 -11.46 -9.56 -5.11
N MET A 140 -10.20 -9.75 -5.42
CA MET A 140 -9.73 -10.20 -6.73
C MET A 140 -8.85 -11.44 -6.59
N GLU A 141 -9.08 -12.43 -7.45
CA GLU A 141 -8.25 -13.63 -7.53
C GLU A 141 -6.78 -13.25 -7.78
N ARG A 142 -5.85 -14.01 -7.19
CA ARG A 142 -4.41 -13.71 -7.16
C ARG A 142 -3.81 -13.41 -8.54
N TYR A 143 -4.08 -14.21 -9.55
CA TYR A 143 -3.47 -14.00 -10.86
C TYR A 143 -4.09 -12.81 -11.60
N ALA A 144 -5.39 -12.59 -11.43
CA ALA A 144 -6.05 -11.39 -11.95
C ALA A 144 -5.49 -10.12 -11.29
N PHE A 145 -5.24 -10.19 -9.98
CA PHE A 145 -4.58 -9.11 -9.25
C PHE A 145 -3.16 -8.85 -9.77
N TYR A 146 -2.38 -9.89 -10.07
CA TYR A 146 -1.05 -9.74 -10.65
C TYR A 146 -1.08 -9.08 -12.03
N GLU A 147 -2.01 -9.47 -12.89
CA GLU A 147 -2.16 -8.83 -14.22
C GLU A 147 -2.59 -7.36 -14.11
N ARG A 148 -3.37 -7.02 -13.08
CA ARG A 148 -3.72 -5.63 -12.78
C ARG A 148 -2.52 -4.86 -12.23
N ALA A 149 -1.78 -5.44 -11.31
CA ALA A 149 -0.59 -4.84 -10.70
C ALA A 149 0.52 -4.52 -11.72
N LYS A 150 0.70 -5.32 -12.76
CA LYS A 150 1.63 -5.04 -13.86
C LYS A 150 1.31 -3.75 -14.61
N LYS A 151 0.05 -3.33 -14.62
CA LYS A 151 -0.42 -2.12 -15.29
C LYS A 151 -0.48 -0.91 -14.37
N ALA A 152 -0.24 -1.12 -13.07
CA ALA A 152 -0.25 -0.05 -12.10
C ALA A 152 0.87 0.97 -12.39
N TYR A 153 0.63 2.22 -12.05
CA TYR A 153 1.64 3.28 -12.14
C TYR A 153 2.82 3.00 -11.23
N ALA A 154 2.55 2.53 -10.01
CA ALA A 154 3.60 2.17 -9.06
C ALA A 154 3.22 0.98 -8.18
N ILE A 155 4.24 0.26 -7.70
CA ILE A 155 4.14 -0.82 -6.72
C ILE A 155 5.07 -0.48 -5.56
N VAL A 156 4.52 -0.44 -4.36
CA VAL A 156 5.26 -0.17 -3.12
C VAL A 156 5.37 -1.45 -2.32
N LEU A 157 6.59 -1.99 -2.20
CA LEU A 157 6.91 -3.11 -1.33
C LEU A 157 7.03 -2.62 0.12
N THR A 158 6.25 -3.19 1.02
CA THR A 158 6.32 -2.92 2.47
C THR A 158 7.14 -3.97 3.19
N GLY A 159 7.25 -3.84 4.50
CA GLY A 159 7.89 -4.83 5.38
C GLY A 159 6.91 -5.82 6.02
N GLU A 160 5.66 -5.89 5.50
CA GLU A 160 4.63 -6.81 5.98
C GLU A 160 4.87 -8.24 5.55
#